data_d92b531ad38c5714746eb4fba8cebd52
#
_entry.id   d92b531ad38c5714746eb4fba8cebd52
#
_cell.length_a   1.000
_cell.length_b   1.000
_cell.length_c   1.000
_cell.angle_alpha   90.00
_cell.angle_beta   90.00
_cell.angle_gamma   90.00
#
_symmetry.space_group_name_H-M   'P 1'
#
loop_
_entity.id
_entity.type
_entity.pdbx_description
1 polymer ?
#
loop_
_entity_poly.entity_id
_entity_poly.type
_entity_poly.pdbx_seq_one_letter_code
_entity_poly.pdbx_strand_id
1 'polypeptide(L)'
;MPERLQARSTTQEQMDTACADFAEYARCLRDLTRVNIVTRTHAPVLAWLRRHAPADAAFSVCDIGCGEGDLLRAIRRRFPSARLTGVDRHPWSIRAAREATPASAQVDYVEADLFALTGRDWDFIVSSQFAHHLTDEELVRFIQWQDAHAVRGWFIADLHRHWLSYYGFPLLARAMRWHRLVREDGAVSIARSFRTKEWRALLARAGVSGAQMRWHVPFRLCIARQCARS
;
A
#
# COMPACT_ATOMS: atom_id res chain seq x y z
N MET A 1 7.63 9.60 -24.51
CA MET A 1 7.71 8.72 -23.34
C MET A 1 8.25 7.39 -23.81
N PRO A 2 9.13 6.69 -23.03
CA PRO A 2 9.67 5.40 -23.42
C PRO A 2 8.54 4.39 -23.71
N GLU A 3 8.70 3.59 -24.75
CA GLU A 3 7.71 2.63 -25.22
C GLU A 3 7.26 1.64 -24.12
N ARG A 4 8.21 1.20 -23.29
CA ARG A 4 7.99 0.31 -22.14
C ARG A 4 7.05 0.86 -21.03
N LEU A 5 6.74 2.15 -21.04
CA LEU A 5 5.85 2.79 -20.07
C LEU A 5 4.53 3.27 -20.69
N GLN A 6 4.29 3.01 -21.99
CA GLN A 6 3.04 3.41 -22.66
C GLN A 6 1.85 2.63 -22.11
N ALA A 7 2.01 1.32 -21.99
CA ALA A 7 1.04 0.44 -21.33
C ALA A 7 1.53 0.01 -19.94
N ARG A 8 0.61 -0.49 -19.13
CA ARG A 8 0.90 -1.08 -17.84
C ARG A 8 1.58 -2.44 -18.03
N SER A 9 2.68 -2.68 -17.30
CA SER A 9 3.35 -3.98 -17.32
C SER A 9 2.54 -5.04 -16.58
N THR A 10 2.58 -6.28 -17.07
CA THR A 10 2.03 -7.47 -16.41
C THR A 10 3.13 -8.37 -15.83
N THR A 11 4.39 -7.97 -15.95
CA THR A 11 5.52 -8.72 -15.39
C THR A 11 5.38 -8.87 -13.88
N GLN A 12 5.53 -10.08 -13.35
CA GLN A 12 5.49 -10.34 -11.91
C GLN A 12 6.79 -9.88 -11.23
N GLU A 13 6.68 -9.48 -9.98
CA GLU A 13 7.83 -9.16 -9.15
C GLU A 13 8.52 -10.44 -8.68
N GLN A 14 9.85 -10.42 -8.69
CA GLN A 14 10.64 -11.60 -8.36
C GLN A 14 10.57 -11.92 -6.86
N MET A 15 10.38 -10.93 -6.00
CA MET A 15 10.29 -11.14 -4.56
C MET A 15 9.16 -12.11 -4.19
N ASP A 16 8.07 -12.13 -4.95
CA ASP A 16 6.94 -13.02 -4.68
C ASP A 16 7.22 -14.49 -5.03
N THR A 17 8.22 -14.78 -5.87
CA THR A 17 8.44 -16.11 -6.43
C THR A 17 9.88 -16.63 -6.31
N ALA A 18 10.87 -15.76 -6.15
CA ALA A 18 12.28 -16.10 -6.25
C ALA A 18 13.05 -16.09 -4.93
N CYS A 19 12.42 -15.72 -3.80
CA CYS A 19 13.06 -15.84 -2.50
C CYS A 19 13.22 -17.32 -2.11
N ALA A 20 14.45 -17.72 -1.81
CA ALA A 20 14.78 -19.11 -1.49
C ALA A 20 14.21 -19.54 -0.12
N ASP A 21 14.13 -18.60 0.83
CA ASP A 21 13.66 -18.86 2.18
C ASP A 21 13.08 -17.59 2.86
N PHE A 22 12.52 -17.79 4.04
CA PHE A 22 11.97 -16.69 4.84
C PHE A 22 13.03 -15.64 5.20
N ALA A 23 14.28 -16.02 5.44
CA ALA A 23 15.31 -15.08 5.86
C ALA A 23 15.65 -14.10 4.72
N GLU A 24 15.69 -14.58 3.48
CA GLU A 24 15.87 -13.74 2.29
C GLU A 24 14.67 -12.82 2.09
N TYR A 25 13.45 -13.37 2.16
CA TYR A 25 12.21 -12.60 2.05
C TYR A 25 12.12 -11.48 3.10
N ALA A 26 12.40 -11.80 4.36
CA ALA A 26 12.42 -10.82 5.44
C ALA A 26 13.51 -9.74 5.26
N ARG A 27 14.65 -10.07 4.63
CA ARG A 27 15.66 -9.05 4.26
C ARG A 27 15.12 -8.10 3.20
N CYS A 28 14.42 -8.61 2.19
CA CYS A 28 13.78 -7.79 1.17
C CYS A 28 12.75 -6.84 1.78
N LEU A 29 11.88 -7.33 2.67
CA LEU A 29 10.89 -6.49 3.37
C LEU A 29 11.54 -5.40 4.23
N ARG A 30 12.62 -5.71 4.95
CA ARG A 30 13.37 -4.70 5.70
C ARG A 30 13.96 -3.61 4.79
N ASP A 31 14.44 -3.98 3.62
CA ASP A 31 14.93 -3.00 2.65
C ASP A 31 13.78 -2.18 2.05
N LEU A 32 12.61 -2.78 1.80
CA LEU A 32 11.40 -2.04 1.42
C LEU A 32 10.97 -1.04 2.50
N THR A 33 11.05 -1.41 3.78
CA THR A 33 10.84 -0.47 4.89
C THR A 33 11.83 0.72 4.82
N ARG A 34 13.10 0.48 4.49
CA ARG A 34 14.10 1.56 4.28
C ARG A 34 13.75 2.43 3.08
N VAL A 35 13.32 1.81 1.96
CA VAL A 35 12.77 2.54 0.79
C VAL A 35 11.63 3.45 1.24
N ASN A 36 10.67 2.93 2.01
CA ASN A 36 9.53 3.68 2.50
C ASN A 36 9.90 4.87 3.37
N ILE A 37 10.93 4.73 4.20
CA ILE A 37 11.48 5.82 5.02
C ILE A 37 12.11 6.89 4.11
N VAL A 38 13.05 6.50 3.25
CA VAL A 38 13.79 7.42 2.35
C VAL A 38 12.84 8.16 1.41
N THR A 39 11.85 7.46 0.86
CA THR A 39 10.87 8.03 -0.08
C THR A 39 9.64 8.62 0.62
N ARG A 40 9.60 8.66 1.95
CA ARG A 40 8.49 9.19 2.76
C ARG A 40 7.13 8.63 2.36
N THR A 41 7.07 7.33 2.05
CA THR A 41 5.89 6.64 1.51
C THR A 41 4.67 6.79 2.41
N HIS A 42 4.84 6.76 3.72
CA HIS A 42 3.72 6.82 4.68
C HIS A 42 3.18 8.24 4.94
N ALA A 43 3.92 9.27 4.54
CA ALA A 43 3.54 10.66 4.84
C ALA A 43 2.15 11.06 4.31
N PRO A 44 1.72 10.68 3.08
CA PRO A 44 0.39 10.99 2.59
C PRO A 44 -0.74 10.35 3.42
N VAL A 45 -0.59 9.05 3.76
CA VAL A 45 -1.57 8.30 4.58
C VAL A 45 -1.69 8.95 5.96
N LEU A 46 -0.57 9.20 6.64
CA LEU A 46 -0.56 9.82 7.98
C LEU A 46 -1.16 11.23 7.96
N ALA A 47 -0.87 12.02 6.93
CA ALA A 47 -1.43 13.36 6.77
C ALA A 47 -2.95 13.31 6.51
N TRP A 48 -3.42 12.31 5.75
CA TRP A 48 -4.84 12.12 5.49
C TRP A 48 -5.58 11.66 6.74
N LEU A 49 -5.08 10.65 7.45
CA LEU A 49 -5.65 10.20 8.72
C LEU A 49 -5.73 11.34 9.73
N ARG A 50 -4.69 12.17 9.85
CA ARG A 50 -4.70 13.32 10.77
C ARG A 50 -5.83 14.32 10.50
N ARG A 51 -6.27 14.44 9.25
CA ARG A 51 -7.35 15.36 8.86
C ARG A 51 -8.74 14.79 9.07
N HIS A 52 -8.87 13.47 9.06
CA HIS A 52 -10.18 12.81 8.99
C HIS A 52 -10.49 11.91 10.19
N ALA A 53 -9.45 11.47 10.92
CA ALA A 53 -9.65 10.72 12.15
C ALA A 53 -10.14 11.66 13.29
N PRO A 54 -11.01 11.16 14.18
CA PRO A 54 -11.46 11.92 15.33
C PRO A 54 -10.26 12.23 16.24
N ALA A 55 -10.27 13.45 16.82
CA ALA A 55 -9.15 13.91 17.67
C ALA A 55 -9.06 13.11 18.97
N ASP A 56 -10.21 12.84 19.60
CA ASP A 56 -10.31 12.36 20.98
C ASP A 56 -10.97 10.99 21.12
N ALA A 57 -11.28 10.31 20.01
CA ALA A 57 -11.92 9.00 20.02
C ALA A 57 -11.03 7.91 19.38
N ALA A 58 -11.12 6.71 19.92
CA ALA A 58 -10.51 5.55 19.30
C ALA A 58 -11.19 5.28 17.96
N PHE A 59 -10.39 4.98 16.94
CA PHE A 59 -10.85 4.58 15.61
C PHE A 59 -10.11 3.33 15.14
N SER A 60 -10.66 2.66 14.16
CA SER A 60 -10.07 1.45 13.58
C SER A 60 -9.45 1.74 12.21
N VAL A 61 -8.29 1.12 11.96
CA VAL A 61 -7.62 1.18 10.65
C VAL A 61 -7.29 -0.24 10.19
N CYS A 62 -7.64 -0.55 8.96
CA CYS A 62 -7.19 -1.75 8.27
C CYS A 62 -6.20 -1.38 7.17
N ASP A 63 -5.02 -1.99 7.18
CA ASP A 63 -4.00 -1.85 6.14
C ASP A 63 -3.98 -3.11 5.27
N ILE A 64 -4.37 -2.97 4.00
CA ILE A 64 -4.44 -4.07 3.04
C ILE A 64 -3.14 -4.16 2.24
N GLY A 65 -2.56 -5.37 2.20
CA GLY A 65 -1.21 -5.59 1.69
C GLY A 65 -0.17 -5.01 2.65
N CYS A 66 -0.28 -5.31 3.94
CA CYS A 66 0.48 -4.64 4.99
C CYS A 66 1.99 -4.99 4.99
N GLY A 67 2.42 -6.01 4.25
CA GLY A 67 3.82 -6.45 4.20
C GLY A 67 4.40 -6.69 5.60
N GLU A 68 5.52 -6.03 5.91
CA GLU A 68 6.17 -6.08 7.24
C GLU A 68 5.47 -5.18 8.30
N GLY A 69 4.37 -4.52 7.97
CA GLY A 69 3.59 -3.70 8.92
C GLY A 69 4.21 -2.35 9.27
N ASP A 70 5.14 -1.84 8.49
CA ASP A 70 5.85 -0.57 8.76
C ASP A 70 4.92 0.65 8.74
N LEU A 71 3.88 0.66 7.88
CA LEU A 71 2.83 1.68 7.89
C LEU A 71 2.03 1.63 9.20
N LEU A 72 1.63 0.45 9.66
CA LEU A 72 0.88 0.29 10.92
C LEU A 72 1.70 0.72 12.13
N ARG A 73 3.00 0.39 12.16
CA ARG A 73 3.91 0.91 13.19
C ARG A 73 4.02 2.45 13.14
N ALA A 74 3.99 3.05 11.96
CA ALA A 74 3.99 4.50 11.82
C ALA A 74 2.66 5.12 12.27
N ILE A 75 1.52 4.48 11.98
CA ILE A 75 0.19 4.89 12.45
C ILE A 75 0.13 4.81 13.98
N ARG A 76 0.59 3.71 14.60
CA ARG A 76 0.61 3.54 16.06
C ARG A 76 1.37 4.66 16.76
N ARG A 77 2.56 5.04 16.25
CA ARG A 77 3.33 6.16 16.83
C ARG A 77 2.59 7.49 16.80
N ARG A 78 1.73 7.70 15.80
CA ARG A 78 1.01 8.96 15.60
C ARG A 78 -0.37 8.96 16.27
N PHE A 79 -0.99 7.78 16.39
CA PHE A 79 -2.33 7.56 16.92
C PHE A 79 -2.31 6.38 17.91
N PRO A 80 -1.87 6.63 19.15
CA PRO A 80 -1.68 5.56 20.15
C PRO A 80 -2.96 4.77 20.48
N SER A 81 -4.13 5.39 20.37
CA SER A 81 -5.43 4.78 20.70
C SER A 81 -6.11 4.08 19.52
N ALA A 82 -5.53 4.12 18.30
CA ALA A 82 -6.13 3.48 17.14
C ALA A 82 -6.11 1.94 17.25
N ARG A 83 -7.18 1.28 16.85
CA ARG A 83 -7.23 -0.18 16.69
C ARG A 83 -6.69 -0.51 15.30
N LEU A 84 -5.61 -1.28 15.23
CA LEU A 84 -4.87 -1.52 14.00
C LEU A 84 -4.96 -2.98 13.58
N THR A 85 -5.35 -3.19 12.33
CA THR A 85 -5.38 -4.51 11.68
C THR A 85 -4.52 -4.42 10.42
N GLY A 86 -3.59 -5.36 10.25
CA GLY A 86 -2.84 -5.56 9.02
C GLY A 86 -3.24 -6.84 8.34
N VAL A 87 -3.52 -6.78 7.06
CA VAL A 87 -3.93 -7.93 6.25
C VAL A 87 -2.95 -8.13 5.12
N ASP A 88 -2.46 -9.36 4.98
CA ASP A 88 -1.64 -9.77 3.84
C ASP A 88 -1.94 -11.24 3.53
N ARG A 89 -1.92 -11.60 2.24
CA ARG A 89 -2.16 -12.98 1.83
C ARG A 89 -0.91 -13.87 1.96
N HIS A 90 0.28 -13.25 2.03
CA HIS A 90 1.54 -13.98 2.06
C HIS A 90 1.93 -14.33 3.49
N PRO A 91 2.06 -15.62 3.86
CA PRO A 91 2.34 -16.04 5.24
C PRO A 91 3.65 -15.48 5.78
N TRP A 92 4.65 -15.34 4.93
CA TRP A 92 5.94 -14.74 5.33
C TRP A 92 5.86 -13.24 5.61
N SER A 93 4.98 -12.50 4.93
CA SER A 93 4.70 -11.10 5.26
C SER A 93 4.15 -10.99 6.68
N ILE A 94 3.13 -11.78 7.00
CA ILE A 94 2.50 -11.79 8.33
C ILE A 94 3.49 -12.22 9.42
N ARG A 95 4.31 -13.25 9.15
CA ARG A 95 5.37 -13.65 10.06
C ARG A 95 6.38 -12.51 10.29
N ALA A 96 6.88 -11.88 9.23
CA ALA A 96 7.81 -10.76 9.32
C ALA A 96 7.20 -9.56 10.06
N ALA A 97 5.91 -9.26 9.80
CA ALA A 97 5.19 -8.18 10.48
C ALA A 97 5.11 -8.42 12.00
N ARG A 98 4.79 -9.65 12.42
CA ARG A 98 4.76 -10.04 13.83
C ARG A 98 6.12 -9.97 14.49
N GLU A 99 7.19 -10.45 13.81
CA GLU A 99 8.56 -10.38 14.31
C GLU A 99 9.10 -8.94 14.42
N ALA A 100 8.71 -8.05 13.48
CA ALA A 100 9.17 -6.67 13.44
C ALA A 100 8.36 -5.71 14.34
N THR A 101 7.20 -6.13 14.84
CA THR A 101 6.28 -5.29 15.60
C THR A 101 6.31 -5.65 17.09
N PRO A 102 6.70 -4.73 18.00
CA PRO A 102 6.66 -5.00 19.43
C PRO A 102 5.24 -5.34 19.90
N ALA A 103 5.09 -6.27 20.82
CA ALA A 103 3.79 -6.66 21.38
C ALA A 103 3.02 -5.49 21.98
N SER A 104 3.73 -4.50 22.55
CA SER A 104 3.16 -3.27 23.06
C SER A 104 2.47 -2.40 22.00
N ALA A 105 2.77 -2.62 20.72
CA ALA A 105 2.10 -1.90 19.62
C ALA A 105 0.66 -2.39 19.38
N GLN A 106 0.27 -3.56 19.88
CA GLN A 106 -1.10 -4.09 19.81
C GLN A 106 -1.70 -4.00 18.39
N VAL A 107 -0.98 -4.55 17.40
CA VAL A 107 -1.44 -4.65 16.01
C VAL A 107 -1.92 -6.08 15.76
N ASP A 108 -3.12 -6.21 15.22
CA ASP A 108 -3.68 -7.49 14.80
C ASP A 108 -3.24 -7.79 13.36
N TYR A 109 -2.46 -8.86 13.16
CA TYR A 109 -2.00 -9.29 11.83
C TYR A 109 -2.74 -10.54 11.38
N VAL A 110 -3.43 -10.43 10.25
CA VAL A 110 -4.30 -11.47 9.68
C VAL A 110 -3.73 -11.94 8.34
N GLU A 111 -3.46 -13.23 8.25
CA GLU A 111 -3.17 -13.89 6.98
C GLU A 111 -4.49 -14.20 6.28
N ALA A 112 -4.83 -13.46 5.23
CA ALA A 112 -6.05 -13.65 4.48
C ALA A 112 -5.99 -13.04 3.08
N ASP A 113 -6.78 -13.60 2.16
CA ASP A 113 -7.20 -12.85 0.98
C ASP A 113 -8.19 -11.77 1.40
N LEU A 114 -7.98 -10.53 0.94
CA LEU A 114 -8.84 -9.41 1.29
C LEU A 114 -10.31 -9.65 0.92
N PHE A 115 -10.58 -10.37 -0.16
CA PHE A 115 -11.95 -10.68 -0.61
C PHE A 115 -12.65 -11.76 0.22
N ALA A 116 -11.89 -12.48 1.05
CA ALA A 116 -12.44 -13.42 2.04
C ALA A 116 -12.79 -12.74 3.38
N LEU A 117 -12.40 -11.49 3.58
CA LEU A 117 -12.73 -10.73 4.79
C LEU A 117 -14.20 -10.29 4.72
N THR A 118 -15.06 -10.99 5.45
CA THR A 118 -16.49 -10.70 5.53
C THR A 118 -16.91 -10.28 6.94
N GLY A 119 -18.01 -9.50 7.03
CA GLY A 119 -18.64 -9.19 8.32
C GLY A 119 -17.84 -8.25 9.23
N ARG A 120 -16.90 -7.50 8.71
CA ARG A 120 -16.08 -6.58 9.48
C ARG A 120 -15.94 -5.25 8.75
N ASP A 121 -16.27 -4.16 9.43
CA ASP A 121 -16.08 -2.81 8.94
C ASP A 121 -15.00 -2.10 9.76
N TRP A 122 -14.32 -1.14 9.14
CA TRP A 122 -13.30 -0.31 9.77
C TRP A 122 -13.62 1.17 9.57
N ASP A 123 -13.26 2.01 10.50
CA ASP A 123 -13.38 3.46 10.31
C ASP A 123 -12.61 3.90 9.07
N PHE A 124 -11.38 3.42 8.94
CA PHE A 124 -10.55 3.69 7.77
C PHE A 124 -9.92 2.42 7.21
N ILE A 125 -9.93 2.31 5.89
CA ILE A 125 -9.18 1.29 5.16
C ILE A 125 -8.08 1.99 4.37
N VAL A 126 -6.85 1.53 4.52
CA VAL A 126 -5.69 2.07 3.82
C VAL A 126 -4.97 0.98 3.05
N SER A 127 -4.27 1.34 2.00
CA SER A 127 -3.28 0.47 1.37
C SER A 127 -2.12 1.30 0.83
N SER A 128 -0.93 0.75 0.90
CA SER A 128 0.28 1.42 0.43
C SER A 128 1.11 0.48 -0.41
N GLN A 129 1.38 0.86 -1.66
CA GLN A 129 2.16 0.06 -2.63
C GLN A 129 1.58 -1.34 -2.85
N PHE A 130 0.27 -1.44 -2.90
CA PHE A 130 -0.46 -2.69 -3.08
C PHE A 130 -1.23 -2.74 -4.41
N ALA A 131 -1.87 -1.64 -4.82
CA ALA A 131 -2.80 -1.64 -5.95
C ALA A 131 -2.12 -2.04 -7.28
N HIS A 132 -0.84 -1.79 -7.47
CA HIS A 132 -0.12 -2.18 -8.68
C HIS A 132 0.09 -3.70 -8.81
N HIS A 133 -0.10 -4.49 -7.75
CA HIS A 133 -0.10 -5.96 -7.82
C HIS A 133 -1.40 -6.52 -8.41
N LEU A 134 -2.50 -5.76 -8.36
CA LEU A 134 -3.82 -6.21 -8.81
C LEU A 134 -3.99 -6.04 -10.33
N THR A 135 -4.75 -6.94 -10.94
CA THR A 135 -5.30 -6.73 -12.29
C THR A 135 -6.32 -5.58 -12.25
N ASP A 136 -6.75 -5.10 -13.41
CA ASP A 136 -7.76 -4.04 -13.48
C ASP A 136 -9.10 -4.49 -12.87
N GLU A 137 -9.48 -5.75 -13.09
CA GLU A 137 -10.69 -6.36 -12.54
C GLU A 137 -10.62 -6.51 -11.03
N GLU A 138 -9.50 -7.00 -10.51
CA GLU A 138 -9.24 -7.10 -9.07
C GLU A 138 -9.21 -5.72 -8.42
N LEU A 139 -8.64 -4.72 -9.07
CA LEU A 139 -8.59 -3.36 -8.53
C LEU A 139 -9.99 -2.72 -8.49
N VAL A 140 -10.84 -2.94 -9.49
CA VAL A 140 -12.24 -2.52 -9.45
C VAL A 140 -12.97 -3.16 -8.27
N ARG A 141 -12.81 -4.48 -8.07
CA ARG A 141 -13.38 -5.20 -6.92
C ARG A 141 -12.83 -4.68 -5.60
N PHE A 142 -11.54 -4.38 -5.53
CA PHE A 142 -10.90 -3.84 -4.33
C PHE A 142 -11.43 -2.45 -3.97
N ILE A 143 -11.60 -1.57 -4.94
CA ILE A 143 -12.19 -0.26 -4.73
C ILE A 143 -13.64 -0.39 -4.21
N GLN A 144 -14.45 -1.27 -4.81
CA GLN A 144 -15.81 -1.56 -4.38
C GLN A 144 -15.85 -2.12 -2.95
N TRP A 145 -14.95 -3.05 -2.64
CA TRP A 145 -14.82 -3.64 -1.31
C TRP A 145 -14.44 -2.58 -0.26
N GLN A 146 -13.44 -1.75 -0.54
CA GLN A 146 -13.08 -0.65 0.38
C GLN A 146 -14.27 0.29 0.61
N ASP A 147 -15.00 0.62 -0.44
CA ASP A 147 -16.15 1.53 -0.37
C ASP A 147 -17.31 0.93 0.41
N ALA A 148 -17.45 -0.39 0.37
CA ALA A 148 -18.46 -1.13 1.14
C ALA A 148 -18.11 -1.27 2.63
N HIS A 149 -16.83 -1.38 2.98
CA HIS A 149 -16.38 -1.73 4.35
C HIS A 149 -15.73 -0.57 5.11
N ALA A 150 -15.40 0.54 4.45
CA ALA A 150 -14.90 1.73 5.12
C ALA A 150 -16.06 2.59 5.64
N VAL A 151 -16.15 2.80 6.95
CA VAL A 151 -17.20 3.61 7.58
C VAL A 151 -16.99 5.10 7.32
N ARG A 152 -15.76 5.59 7.49
CA ARG A 152 -15.39 7.01 7.37
C ARG A 152 -14.63 7.33 6.11
N GLY A 153 -13.91 6.36 5.56
CA GLY A 153 -13.22 6.53 4.29
C GLY A 153 -12.06 5.57 4.08
N TRP A 154 -11.53 5.66 2.86
CA TRP A 154 -10.40 4.83 2.46
C TRP A 154 -9.35 5.64 1.71
N PHE A 155 -8.11 5.13 1.72
CA PHE A 155 -6.96 5.77 1.12
C PHE A 155 -6.03 4.74 0.48
N ILE A 156 -5.73 4.96 -0.80
CA ILE A 156 -4.74 4.19 -1.55
C ILE A 156 -3.54 5.09 -1.84
N ALA A 157 -2.35 4.70 -1.40
CA ALA A 157 -1.10 5.34 -1.78
C ALA A 157 -0.30 4.40 -2.67
N ASP A 158 -0.16 4.71 -3.94
CA ASP A 158 0.61 3.83 -4.83
C ASP A 158 1.61 4.60 -5.68
N LEU A 159 2.48 3.86 -6.36
CA LEU A 159 3.45 4.40 -7.29
C LEU A 159 2.74 5.07 -8.49
N HIS A 160 3.40 6.05 -9.06
CA HIS A 160 2.97 6.67 -10.31
C HIS A 160 3.87 6.20 -11.44
N ARG A 161 3.30 5.60 -12.49
CA ARG A 161 4.06 5.18 -13.67
C ARG A 161 4.63 6.38 -14.42
N HIS A 162 5.88 6.71 -14.12
CA HIS A 162 6.58 7.86 -14.66
C HIS A 162 8.02 7.48 -15.04
N TRP A 163 8.52 8.00 -16.17
CA TRP A 163 9.84 7.64 -16.69
C TRP A 163 10.98 8.03 -15.73
N LEU A 164 10.88 9.14 -15.05
CA LEU A 164 11.92 9.62 -14.13
C LEU A 164 12.05 8.69 -12.90
N SER A 165 10.93 8.19 -12.34
CA SER A 165 10.98 7.18 -11.27
C SER A 165 11.48 5.84 -11.80
N TYR A 166 11.07 5.44 -12.99
CA TYR A 166 11.45 4.16 -13.59
C TYR A 166 12.96 4.04 -13.80
N TYR A 167 13.61 5.08 -14.29
CA TYR A 167 15.07 5.11 -14.48
C TYR A 167 15.83 5.58 -13.23
N GLY A 168 15.25 6.44 -12.42
CA GLY A 168 15.89 6.99 -11.22
C GLY A 168 15.93 6.04 -10.04
N PHE A 169 14.87 5.22 -9.84
CA PHE A 169 14.82 4.31 -8.70
C PHE A 169 15.94 3.27 -8.70
N PRO A 170 16.28 2.58 -9.80
CA PRO A 170 17.39 1.63 -9.81
C PRO A 170 18.74 2.27 -9.46
N LEU A 171 18.97 3.53 -9.85
CA LEU A 171 20.18 4.27 -9.49
C LEU A 171 20.21 4.57 -7.99
N LEU A 172 19.11 5.05 -7.43
CA LEU A 172 18.97 5.27 -6.00
C LEU A 172 19.17 3.96 -5.21
N ALA A 173 18.49 2.90 -5.62
CA ALA A 173 18.54 1.61 -4.95
C ALA A 173 19.94 0.99 -4.99
N ARG A 174 20.68 1.22 -6.08
CA ARG A 174 22.08 0.81 -6.20
C ARG A 174 23.01 1.64 -5.27
N ALA A 175 22.82 2.94 -5.22
CA ALA A 175 23.57 3.84 -4.33
C ALA A 175 23.33 3.48 -2.85
N MET A 176 22.10 3.13 -2.49
CA MET A 176 21.70 2.72 -1.14
C MET A 176 22.06 1.28 -0.80
N ARG A 177 22.59 0.51 -1.76
CA ARG A 177 22.99 -0.91 -1.59
C ARG A 177 21.86 -1.83 -1.10
N TRP A 178 20.61 -1.54 -1.49
CA TRP A 178 19.46 -2.38 -1.17
C TRP A 178 19.57 -3.76 -1.84
N HIS A 179 18.82 -4.72 -1.32
CA HIS A 179 18.80 -6.08 -1.81
C HIS A 179 18.59 -6.15 -3.34
N ARG A 180 19.19 -7.15 -3.99
CA ARG A 180 19.11 -7.30 -5.46
C ARG A 180 17.65 -7.31 -5.95
N LEU A 181 16.79 -8.10 -5.31
CA LEU A 181 15.38 -8.20 -5.68
C LEU A 181 14.67 -6.84 -5.56
N VAL A 182 14.90 -6.08 -4.49
CA VAL A 182 14.33 -4.72 -4.33
C VAL A 182 14.76 -3.77 -5.45
N ARG A 183 16.02 -3.89 -5.92
CA ARG A 183 16.53 -3.08 -7.04
C ARG A 183 15.90 -3.44 -8.38
N GLU A 184 15.67 -4.72 -8.63
CA GLU A 184 15.09 -5.24 -9.86
C GLU A 184 13.58 -5.03 -9.88
N ASP A 185 12.89 -5.36 -8.79
CA ASP A 185 11.45 -5.25 -8.68
C ASP A 185 10.95 -3.81 -8.64
N GLY A 186 11.73 -2.88 -8.11
CA GLY A 186 11.28 -1.48 -8.05
C GLY A 186 10.97 -0.85 -9.42
N ALA A 187 11.73 -1.21 -10.47
CA ALA A 187 11.40 -0.77 -11.83
C ALA A 187 10.15 -1.50 -12.36
N VAL A 188 9.97 -2.78 -12.02
CA VAL A 188 8.78 -3.57 -12.36
C VAL A 188 7.54 -2.97 -11.70
N SER A 189 7.57 -2.70 -10.39
CA SER A 189 6.48 -2.08 -9.63
C SER A 189 6.07 -0.72 -10.24
N ILE A 190 7.05 0.11 -10.62
CA ILE A 190 6.78 1.38 -11.30
C ILE A 190 6.11 1.17 -12.65
N ALA A 191 6.56 0.18 -13.45
CA ALA A 191 5.94 -0.12 -14.74
C ALA A 191 4.54 -0.73 -14.61
N ARG A 192 4.26 -1.43 -13.52
CA ARG A 192 2.94 -1.99 -13.16
C ARG A 192 1.98 -0.95 -12.60
N SER A 193 2.49 0.15 -12.07
CA SER A 193 1.65 1.18 -11.43
C SER A 193 0.81 1.95 -12.44
N PHE A 194 -0.12 2.71 -11.93
CA PHE A 194 -1.14 3.39 -12.72
C PHE A 194 -0.82 4.86 -12.96
N ARG A 195 -1.48 5.43 -13.98
CA ARG A 195 -1.55 6.85 -14.25
C ARG A 195 -2.91 7.41 -13.86
N THR A 196 -2.97 8.71 -13.71
CA THR A 196 -4.20 9.44 -13.37
C THR A 196 -5.39 9.08 -14.29
N LYS A 197 -5.14 8.93 -15.60
CA LYS A 197 -6.20 8.57 -16.57
C LYS A 197 -6.76 7.16 -16.32
N GLU A 198 -5.88 6.22 -16.01
CA GLU A 198 -6.26 4.82 -15.73
C GLU A 198 -7.04 4.74 -14.41
N TRP A 199 -6.57 5.42 -13.36
CA TRP A 199 -7.33 5.51 -12.11
C TRP A 199 -8.74 6.07 -12.28
N ARG A 200 -8.90 7.13 -13.11
CA ARG A 200 -10.24 7.69 -13.39
C ARG A 200 -11.15 6.65 -14.05
N ALA A 201 -10.64 5.90 -15.00
CA ALA A 201 -11.40 4.84 -15.66
C ALA A 201 -11.79 3.72 -14.68
N LEU A 202 -10.87 3.30 -13.80
CA LEU A 202 -11.12 2.24 -12.81
C LEU A 202 -12.12 2.69 -11.74
N LEU A 203 -12.04 3.93 -11.25
CA LEU A 203 -13.03 4.50 -10.32
C LEU A 203 -14.43 4.58 -10.96
N ALA A 204 -14.51 4.96 -12.23
CA ALA A 204 -15.79 4.98 -12.96
C ALA A 204 -16.36 3.57 -13.13
N ARG A 205 -15.53 2.58 -13.49
CA ARG A 205 -15.91 1.15 -13.55
C ARG A 205 -16.38 0.60 -12.21
N ALA A 206 -15.76 1.05 -11.12
CA ALA A 206 -16.15 0.66 -9.76
C ALA A 206 -17.46 1.34 -9.29
N GLY A 207 -17.98 2.30 -10.04
CA GLY A 207 -19.17 3.06 -9.64
C GLY A 207 -18.90 4.06 -8.50
N VAL A 208 -17.64 4.36 -8.21
CA VAL A 208 -17.25 5.23 -7.10
C VAL A 208 -17.09 6.67 -7.57
N SER A 209 -17.93 7.54 -7.04
CA SER A 209 -17.87 8.99 -7.26
C SER A 209 -17.30 9.72 -6.04
N GLY A 210 -16.79 10.94 -6.24
CA GLY A 210 -16.28 11.79 -5.15
C GLY A 210 -14.90 11.40 -4.61
N ALA A 211 -14.25 10.38 -5.17
CA ALA A 211 -12.86 10.08 -4.83
C ALA A 211 -11.91 11.19 -5.29
N GLN A 212 -11.06 11.65 -4.40
CA GLN A 212 -10.04 12.65 -4.69
C GLN A 212 -8.75 11.97 -5.10
N MET A 213 -8.09 12.53 -6.10
CA MET A 213 -6.82 12.03 -6.60
C MET A 213 -5.76 13.13 -6.47
N ARG A 214 -4.65 12.82 -5.81
CA ARG A 214 -3.56 13.77 -5.57
C ARG A 214 -2.21 13.12 -5.85
N TRP A 215 -1.34 13.88 -6.49
CA TRP A 215 0.05 13.50 -6.64
C TRP A 215 0.87 13.96 -5.43
N HIS A 216 1.77 13.11 -4.96
CA HIS A 216 2.69 13.38 -3.85
C HIS A 216 4.14 13.08 -4.24
N VAL A 217 5.05 13.92 -3.75
CA VAL A 217 6.50 13.73 -3.90
C VAL A 217 6.98 12.61 -2.98
N PRO A 218 7.88 11.73 -3.46
CA PRO A 218 8.30 11.52 -4.85
C PRO A 218 7.40 10.48 -5.54
N PHE A 219 6.83 10.83 -6.70
CA PHE A 219 6.14 9.90 -7.61
C PHE A 219 5.09 8.98 -6.98
N ARG A 220 4.27 9.48 -6.04
CA ARG A 220 3.11 8.79 -5.49
C ARG A 220 1.82 9.37 -6.06
N LEU A 221 0.92 8.50 -6.45
CA LEU A 221 -0.44 8.85 -6.79
C LEU A 221 -1.35 8.32 -5.69
N CYS A 222 -2.03 9.23 -5.02
CA CYS A 222 -2.88 8.92 -3.88
C CYS A 222 -4.34 9.12 -4.25
N ILE A 223 -5.16 8.13 -3.96
CA ILE A 223 -6.60 8.13 -4.19
C ILE A 223 -7.27 8.01 -2.82
N ALA A 224 -8.21 8.90 -2.52
CA ALA A 224 -8.90 8.93 -1.25
C ALA A 224 -10.37 9.21 -1.43
N ARG A 225 -11.20 8.59 -0.61
CA ARG A 225 -12.61 8.90 -0.48
C ARG A 225 -13.02 9.00 0.98
N GLN A 226 -13.82 10.01 1.29
CA GLN A 226 -14.58 10.07 2.53
C GLN A 226 -15.92 9.38 2.30
N CYS A 227 -16.29 8.49 3.20
CA CYS A 227 -17.58 7.83 3.24
C CYS A 227 -18.44 8.55 4.29
N ALA A 228 -19.61 9.01 3.90
CA ALA A 228 -20.61 9.58 4.82
C ALA A 228 -21.51 8.44 5.33
N ARG A 229 -20.96 7.51 6.10
CA ARG A 229 -21.78 6.58 6.88
C ARG A 229 -21.88 7.14 8.29
N SER A 230 -23.06 7.61 8.63
CA SER A 230 -23.45 7.98 10.00
C SER A 230 -23.65 6.73 10.86
#